data_22b9476e2cd1446a27733f4faa6e9426
#
_entry.id   22b9476e2cd1446a27733f4faa6e9426
#
_cell.length_a   1.000
_cell.length_b   1.000
_cell.length_c   1.000
_cell.angle_alpha   90.00
_cell.angle_beta   90.00
_cell.angle_gamma   90.00
#
_symmetry.space_group_name_H-M   'P 1'
#
loop_
_entity.id
_entity.type
_entity.pdbx_description
1 polymer ?
#
loop_
_entity_poly.entity_id
_entity_poly.type
_entity_poly.pdbx_seq_one_letter_code
_entity_poly.pdbx_strand_id
1 'polypeptide(L)'
;MTGLRVELVSEHASPLAAVGEPDAGGQNVHVAALATQLAALGCQVTVATRADAPELAERVVMAPGVEVRHVRAGPPRPLAKDDLWPHMPAFARELRRRWLRRPPDVVHTHFWMSGWAARRAGRALAGPPPVVHTFHALGVVKRRHQGAADTSPPDRCAVEAELVRAVDHVIATCSDEVAELAALGGRRDRITVVPCGVDTSAFRPGGPAAPSREGGHRVVVVSRLVPRKGIDDVVAALPHLPGTELLVAGGPPAPALSDDAEAGRLRALASGLGVADRVRLLGAVARRDVPPLLRSADVVACVPWYEPFGIVPVEAMACGTPVVGSAVGGLLDTIDDRRTGLLVPPRDPGAVAGAVGRLLDNLSLRAHMGAEAAARVRQAYTWQQVAQSTLEVYRRLVTGGDAAAPAAGHGWAVPA
;
A
#
# COMPACT_ATOMS: atom_id res chain seq x y z
N MET A 1 -23.90 -22.42 2.45
CA MET A 1 -23.47 -21.98 1.11
C MET A 1 -22.01 -22.35 0.95
N THR A 2 -21.66 -23.15 -0.07
CA THR A 2 -20.26 -23.43 -0.41
C THR A 2 -19.55 -22.08 -0.62
N GLY A 3 -18.36 -21.90 -0.05
CA GLY A 3 -17.63 -20.64 -0.13
C GLY A 3 -17.32 -20.24 -1.57
N LEU A 4 -17.30 -18.92 -1.85
CA LEU A 4 -16.98 -18.38 -3.17
C LEU A 4 -15.56 -18.82 -3.61
N ARG A 5 -15.44 -19.15 -4.90
CA ARG A 5 -14.13 -19.34 -5.55
C ARG A 5 -13.64 -17.99 -6.06
N VAL A 6 -12.66 -17.44 -5.38
CA VAL A 6 -12.08 -16.14 -5.69
C VAL A 6 -10.74 -16.33 -6.38
N GLU A 7 -10.53 -15.70 -7.53
CA GLU A 7 -9.20 -15.60 -8.12
C GLU A 7 -8.66 -14.17 -7.99
N LEU A 8 -7.60 -14.01 -7.19
CA LEU A 8 -6.82 -12.78 -7.14
C LEU A 8 -5.76 -12.84 -8.24
N VAL A 9 -5.66 -11.80 -9.05
CA VAL A 9 -4.65 -11.71 -10.13
C VAL A 9 -3.69 -10.58 -9.81
N SER A 10 -2.41 -10.92 -9.63
CA SER A 10 -1.33 -9.98 -9.27
C SER A 10 -0.06 -10.40 -10.01
N GLU A 11 0.11 -9.93 -11.24
CA GLU A 11 1.11 -10.42 -12.18
C GLU A 11 2.55 -10.23 -11.70
N HIS A 12 2.88 -9.11 -11.02
CA HIS A 12 4.25 -8.78 -10.58
C HIS A 12 4.44 -8.87 -9.06
N ALA A 13 3.37 -8.71 -8.29
CA ALA A 13 3.45 -8.68 -6.83
C ALA A 13 3.02 -10.04 -6.25
N SER A 14 3.95 -10.99 -6.26
CA SER A 14 3.72 -12.32 -5.69
C SER A 14 3.44 -12.23 -4.19
N PRO A 15 2.38 -12.89 -3.67
CA PRO A 15 2.12 -12.93 -2.24
C PRO A 15 3.16 -13.76 -1.45
N LEU A 16 4.02 -14.50 -2.15
CA LEU A 16 5.10 -15.29 -1.56
C LEU A 16 6.42 -14.53 -1.45
N ALA A 17 6.55 -13.36 -2.12
CA ALA A 17 7.76 -12.56 -2.08
C ALA A 17 8.01 -11.98 -0.67
N ALA A 18 9.26 -12.02 -0.23
CA ALA A 18 9.65 -11.41 1.02
C ALA A 18 9.57 -9.88 0.93
N VAL A 19 9.02 -9.24 1.97
CA VAL A 19 8.97 -7.78 2.04
C VAL A 19 10.40 -7.23 2.12
N GLY A 20 10.76 -6.36 1.18
CA GLY A 20 12.10 -5.77 1.08
C GLY A 20 12.89 -6.25 -0.15
N GLU A 21 12.40 -7.23 -0.89
CA GLU A 21 12.93 -7.55 -2.22
C GLU A 21 12.65 -6.41 -3.23
N PRO A 22 13.44 -6.30 -4.31
CA PRO A 22 13.15 -5.39 -5.39
C PRO A 22 11.71 -5.58 -5.87
N ASP A 23 10.94 -4.50 -5.98
CA ASP A 23 9.51 -4.50 -6.31
C ASP A 23 8.55 -5.16 -5.29
N ALA A 24 9.03 -5.78 -4.20
CA ALA A 24 8.18 -6.23 -3.10
C ALA A 24 7.78 -5.06 -2.20
N GLY A 25 6.52 -4.67 -2.26
CA GLY A 25 5.99 -3.48 -1.59
C GLY A 25 4.60 -3.69 -1.00
N GLY A 26 3.87 -2.61 -0.84
CA GLY A 26 2.53 -2.62 -0.24
C GLY A 26 1.53 -3.55 -0.94
N GLN A 27 1.63 -3.74 -2.26
CA GLN A 27 0.74 -4.62 -3.01
C GLN A 27 0.95 -6.09 -2.65
N ASN A 28 2.20 -6.56 -2.46
CA ASN A 28 2.49 -7.94 -2.06
C ASN A 28 1.86 -8.24 -0.69
N VAL A 29 2.05 -7.33 0.27
CA VAL A 29 1.44 -7.43 1.61
C VAL A 29 -0.08 -7.44 1.52
N HIS A 30 -0.66 -6.54 0.71
CA HIS A 30 -2.10 -6.44 0.51
C HIS A 30 -2.69 -7.73 -0.04
N VAL A 31 -2.13 -8.25 -1.14
CA VAL A 31 -2.63 -9.47 -1.79
C VAL A 31 -2.51 -10.69 -0.87
N ALA A 32 -1.38 -10.85 -0.18
CA ALA A 32 -1.17 -11.96 0.75
C ALA A 32 -2.16 -11.93 1.93
N ALA A 33 -2.32 -10.76 2.55
CA ALA A 33 -3.20 -10.59 3.69
C ALA A 33 -4.68 -10.73 3.30
N LEU A 34 -5.10 -10.10 2.20
CA LEU A 34 -6.46 -10.22 1.68
C LEU A 34 -6.80 -11.67 1.34
N ALA A 35 -5.90 -12.39 0.64
CA ALA A 35 -6.12 -13.80 0.30
C ALA A 35 -6.33 -14.66 1.54
N THR A 36 -5.47 -14.48 2.56
CA THR A 36 -5.55 -15.23 3.82
C THR A 36 -6.85 -14.95 4.56
N GLN A 37 -7.26 -13.68 4.66
CA GLN A 37 -8.49 -13.31 5.37
C GLN A 37 -9.75 -13.72 4.61
N LEU A 38 -9.77 -13.65 3.29
CA LEU A 38 -10.89 -14.17 2.49
C LEU A 38 -11.05 -15.68 2.67
N ALA A 39 -9.95 -16.42 2.74
CA ALA A 39 -9.98 -17.85 3.04
C ALA A 39 -10.50 -18.13 4.46
N ALA A 40 -10.09 -17.33 5.46
CA ALA A 40 -10.62 -17.41 6.82
C ALA A 40 -12.13 -17.11 6.88
N LEU A 41 -12.67 -16.31 5.95
CA LEU A 41 -14.11 -16.06 5.79
C LEU A 41 -14.83 -17.14 4.96
N GLY A 42 -14.16 -18.25 4.63
CA GLY A 42 -14.74 -19.41 3.96
C GLY A 42 -14.64 -19.40 2.44
N CYS A 43 -13.89 -18.47 1.83
CA CYS A 43 -13.64 -18.48 0.39
C CYS A 43 -12.56 -19.53 0.02
N GLN A 44 -12.65 -20.07 -1.21
CA GLN A 44 -11.54 -20.78 -1.85
C GLN A 44 -10.75 -19.78 -2.70
N VAL A 45 -9.53 -19.43 -2.26
CA VAL A 45 -8.75 -18.36 -2.89
C VAL A 45 -7.62 -18.95 -3.73
N THR A 46 -7.54 -18.52 -4.98
CA THR A 46 -6.38 -18.74 -5.84
C THR A 46 -5.72 -17.40 -6.15
N VAL A 47 -4.40 -17.29 -5.98
CA VAL A 47 -3.65 -16.10 -6.40
C VAL A 47 -2.83 -16.44 -7.64
N ALA A 48 -3.12 -15.80 -8.77
CA ALA A 48 -2.35 -15.96 -10.00
C ALA A 48 -1.26 -14.88 -10.08
N THR A 49 0.00 -15.31 -10.15
CA THR A 49 1.17 -14.44 -10.29
C THR A 49 2.11 -15.00 -11.36
N ARG A 50 2.98 -14.17 -11.94
CA ARG A 50 3.91 -14.62 -12.96
C ARG A 50 5.01 -15.52 -12.37
N ALA A 51 5.38 -16.58 -13.09
CA ALA A 51 6.59 -17.35 -12.79
C ALA A 51 7.83 -16.52 -13.18
N ASP A 52 8.66 -16.21 -12.22
CA ASP A 52 9.91 -15.44 -12.35
C ASP A 52 11.19 -16.26 -12.13
N ALA A 53 11.05 -17.57 -11.93
CA ALA A 53 12.14 -18.51 -11.91
C ALA A 53 11.70 -19.84 -12.55
N PRO A 54 12.63 -20.60 -13.19
CA PRO A 54 12.28 -21.81 -13.93
C PRO A 54 11.86 -22.97 -13.02
N GLU A 55 12.39 -23.01 -11.80
CA GLU A 55 12.17 -24.09 -10.81
C GLU A 55 10.90 -23.89 -9.98
N LEU A 56 10.20 -22.78 -10.11
CA LEU A 56 8.97 -22.54 -9.35
C LEU A 56 7.91 -23.60 -9.64
N ALA A 57 7.39 -24.21 -8.58
CA ALA A 57 6.25 -25.10 -8.68
C ALA A 57 5.05 -24.35 -9.25
N GLU A 58 4.29 -24.99 -10.15
CA GLU A 58 3.08 -24.38 -10.73
C GLU A 58 2.08 -23.99 -9.64
N ARG A 59 2.06 -24.71 -8.52
CA ARG A 59 1.15 -24.51 -7.40
C ARG A 59 1.88 -24.55 -6.07
N VAL A 60 1.57 -23.59 -5.21
CA VAL A 60 2.08 -23.53 -3.84
C VAL A 60 0.90 -23.23 -2.90
N VAL A 61 0.73 -24.03 -1.87
CA VAL A 61 -0.22 -23.74 -0.79
C VAL A 61 0.43 -22.70 0.12
N MET A 62 -0.10 -21.48 0.14
CA MET A 62 0.40 -20.39 0.97
C MET A 62 -0.18 -20.45 2.39
N ALA A 63 -1.46 -20.78 2.49
CA ALA A 63 -2.19 -20.89 3.75
C ALA A 63 -3.39 -21.83 3.54
N PRO A 64 -4.05 -22.31 4.62
CA PRO A 64 -5.29 -23.07 4.48
C PRO A 64 -6.31 -22.30 3.63
N GLY A 65 -6.80 -22.93 2.56
CA GLY A 65 -7.74 -22.31 1.62
C GLY A 65 -7.15 -21.31 0.62
N VAL A 66 -5.83 -21.10 0.61
CA VAL A 66 -5.13 -20.20 -0.33
C VAL A 66 -4.09 -20.96 -1.15
N GLU A 67 -4.28 -21.00 -2.45
CA GLU A 67 -3.32 -21.54 -3.42
C GLU A 67 -2.72 -20.42 -4.28
N VAL A 68 -1.40 -20.36 -4.37
CA VAL A 68 -0.69 -19.50 -5.32
C VAL A 68 -0.36 -20.29 -6.58
N ARG A 69 -0.65 -19.69 -7.74
CA ARG A 69 -0.36 -20.27 -9.04
C ARG A 69 0.63 -19.42 -9.81
N HIS A 70 1.75 -20.03 -10.16
CA HIS A 70 2.75 -19.41 -11.01
C HIS A 70 2.39 -19.58 -12.47
N VAL A 71 2.10 -18.46 -13.13
CA VAL A 71 1.68 -18.37 -14.54
C VAL A 71 2.92 -18.15 -15.40
N ARG A 72 3.17 -19.05 -16.35
CA ARG A 72 4.28 -18.90 -17.30
C ARG A 72 3.92 -17.85 -18.36
N ALA A 73 4.56 -16.68 -18.28
CA ALA A 73 4.40 -15.58 -19.21
C ALA A 73 5.74 -14.82 -19.35
N GLY A 74 6.35 -14.93 -20.52
CA GLY A 74 7.69 -14.42 -20.79
C GLY A 74 8.80 -15.29 -20.19
N PRO A 75 10.04 -14.77 -20.12
CA PRO A 75 11.17 -15.52 -19.62
C PRO A 75 11.04 -15.81 -18.11
N PRO A 76 11.43 -17.01 -17.63
CA PRO A 76 11.33 -17.37 -16.23
C PRO A 76 12.52 -16.80 -15.43
N ARG A 77 12.54 -15.46 -15.30
CA ARG A 77 13.51 -14.70 -14.50
C ARG A 77 12.85 -13.43 -13.99
N PRO A 78 13.38 -12.80 -12.94
CA PRO A 78 12.92 -11.47 -12.52
C PRO A 78 13.01 -10.46 -13.66
N LEU A 79 11.98 -9.64 -13.82
CA LEU A 79 11.90 -8.55 -14.77
C LEU A 79 11.47 -7.29 -14.01
N ALA A 80 11.97 -6.13 -14.44
CA ALA A 80 11.42 -4.87 -13.94
C ALA A 80 9.93 -4.78 -14.28
N LYS A 81 9.17 -4.20 -13.37
CA LYS A 81 7.70 -4.14 -13.49
C LYS A 81 7.23 -3.60 -14.84
N ASP A 82 7.88 -2.53 -15.32
CA ASP A 82 7.49 -1.87 -16.57
C ASP A 82 7.83 -2.71 -17.83
N ASP A 83 8.74 -3.72 -17.71
CA ASP A 83 9.10 -4.67 -18.78
C ASP A 83 8.13 -5.86 -18.89
N LEU A 84 7.15 -5.96 -18.01
CA LEU A 84 6.19 -7.07 -18.02
C LEU A 84 5.09 -6.91 -19.07
N TRP A 85 4.83 -5.67 -19.52
CA TRP A 85 3.74 -5.38 -20.43
C TRP A 85 3.68 -6.25 -21.70
N PRO A 86 4.81 -6.48 -22.43
CA PRO A 86 4.82 -7.34 -23.63
C PRO A 86 4.43 -8.80 -23.35
N HIS A 87 4.50 -9.27 -22.10
CA HIS A 87 4.20 -10.64 -21.72
C HIS A 87 2.75 -10.85 -21.28
N MET A 88 1.96 -9.78 -21.10
CA MET A 88 0.57 -9.85 -20.65
C MET A 88 -0.37 -10.61 -21.60
N PRO A 89 -0.19 -10.60 -22.94
CA PRO A 89 -0.98 -11.49 -23.81
C PRO A 89 -0.80 -12.99 -23.52
N ALA A 90 0.41 -13.43 -23.14
CA ALA A 90 0.68 -14.81 -22.73
C ALA A 90 0.04 -15.12 -21.38
N PHE A 91 0.14 -14.19 -20.42
CA PHE A 91 -0.50 -14.29 -19.12
C PHE A 91 -2.02 -14.42 -19.24
N ALA A 92 -2.65 -13.61 -20.09
CA ALA A 92 -4.10 -13.67 -20.35
C ALA A 92 -4.54 -15.01 -20.98
N ARG A 93 -3.74 -15.58 -21.92
CA ARG A 93 -4.03 -16.89 -22.52
C ARG A 93 -4.05 -18.00 -21.47
N GLU A 94 -3.10 -17.95 -20.53
CA GLU A 94 -3.00 -18.97 -19.47
C GLU A 94 -4.16 -18.85 -18.47
N LEU A 95 -4.54 -17.63 -18.05
CA LEU A 95 -5.75 -17.39 -17.24
C LEU A 95 -6.99 -17.97 -17.94
N ARG A 96 -7.19 -17.64 -19.23
CA ARG A 96 -8.31 -18.17 -20.02
C ARG A 96 -8.34 -19.69 -20.06
N ARG A 97 -7.18 -20.35 -20.33
CA ARG A 97 -7.10 -21.82 -20.38
C ARG A 97 -7.57 -22.46 -19.08
N ARG A 98 -7.24 -21.82 -17.95
CA ARG A 98 -7.63 -22.28 -16.61
C ARG A 98 -9.13 -22.06 -16.37
N TRP A 99 -9.64 -20.88 -16.70
CA TRP A 99 -11.04 -20.52 -16.48
C TRP A 99 -12.00 -21.33 -17.35
N LEU A 100 -11.60 -21.76 -18.53
CA LEU A 100 -12.36 -22.71 -19.35
C LEU A 100 -12.57 -24.08 -18.66
N ARG A 101 -11.63 -24.49 -17.80
CA ARG A 101 -11.72 -25.76 -17.06
C ARG A 101 -12.40 -25.61 -15.72
N ARG A 102 -12.14 -24.52 -15.02
CA ARG A 102 -12.67 -24.23 -13.70
C ARG A 102 -12.79 -22.70 -13.52
N PRO A 103 -13.92 -22.13 -13.93
CA PRO A 103 -14.11 -20.69 -13.79
C PRO A 103 -14.19 -20.30 -12.31
N PRO A 104 -13.58 -19.18 -11.89
CA PRO A 104 -13.84 -18.59 -10.58
C PRO A 104 -15.24 -17.96 -10.54
N ASP A 105 -15.81 -17.77 -9.35
CA ASP A 105 -17.07 -17.07 -9.18
C ASP A 105 -16.90 -15.55 -9.25
N VAL A 106 -15.68 -15.06 -8.90
CA VAL A 106 -15.26 -13.66 -9.03
C VAL A 106 -13.75 -13.57 -9.24
N VAL A 107 -13.32 -12.59 -10.03
CA VAL A 107 -11.91 -12.25 -10.25
C VAL A 107 -11.64 -10.88 -9.64
N HIS A 108 -10.63 -10.76 -8.77
CA HIS A 108 -10.16 -9.48 -8.29
C HIS A 108 -8.73 -9.24 -8.77
N THR A 109 -8.56 -8.20 -9.55
CA THR A 109 -7.30 -7.87 -10.21
C THR A 109 -6.60 -6.72 -9.51
N HIS A 110 -5.30 -6.86 -9.31
CA HIS A 110 -4.46 -5.89 -8.63
C HIS A 110 -3.44 -5.33 -9.61
N PHE A 111 -3.48 -4.04 -9.84
CA PHE A 111 -2.68 -3.30 -10.82
C PHE A 111 -3.18 -3.44 -12.27
N TRP A 112 -2.92 -2.42 -13.09
CA TRP A 112 -3.50 -2.25 -14.42
C TRP A 112 -3.22 -3.41 -15.40
N MET A 113 -2.02 -4.01 -15.36
CA MET A 113 -1.67 -5.14 -16.21
C MET A 113 -2.50 -6.39 -15.89
N SER A 114 -2.72 -6.69 -14.62
CA SER A 114 -3.61 -7.76 -14.17
C SER A 114 -5.05 -7.53 -14.63
N GLY A 115 -5.54 -6.29 -14.51
CA GLY A 115 -6.87 -5.92 -14.98
C GLY A 115 -7.04 -6.14 -16.48
N TRP A 116 -6.08 -5.69 -17.28
CA TRP A 116 -6.08 -5.91 -18.73
C TRP A 116 -6.05 -7.41 -19.10
N ALA A 117 -5.16 -8.17 -18.44
CA ALA A 117 -5.01 -9.60 -18.73
C ALA A 117 -6.29 -10.39 -18.38
N ALA A 118 -6.90 -10.12 -17.23
CA ALA A 118 -8.13 -10.78 -16.80
C ALA A 118 -9.31 -10.47 -17.74
N ARG A 119 -9.50 -9.21 -18.13
CA ARG A 119 -10.53 -8.84 -19.09
C ARG A 119 -10.33 -9.51 -20.45
N ARG A 120 -9.09 -9.56 -20.94
CA ARG A 120 -8.77 -10.26 -22.19
C ARG A 120 -9.06 -11.76 -22.09
N ALA A 121 -8.75 -12.38 -20.94
CA ALA A 121 -9.06 -13.78 -20.68
C ALA A 121 -10.57 -14.03 -20.68
N GLY A 122 -11.36 -13.16 -20.03
CA GLY A 122 -12.81 -13.28 -19.90
C GLY A 122 -13.59 -13.08 -21.20
N ARG A 123 -13.15 -12.18 -22.10
CA ARG A 123 -13.84 -11.88 -23.39
C ARG A 123 -14.15 -13.10 -24.26
N ALA A 124 -13.43 -14.19 -24.06
CA ALA A 124 -13.58 -15.40 -24.84
C ALA A 124 -14.36 -16.52 -24.12
N LEU A 125 -14.99 -16.21 -23.00
CA LEU A 125 -15.83 -17.13 -22.23
C LEU A 125 -17.32 -16.83 -22.50
N ALA A 126 -18.14 -17.87 -22.57
CA ALA A 126 -19.61 -17.73 -22.76
C ALA A 126 -20.26 -17.03 -21.54
N GLY A 127 -19.68 -17.19 -20.35
CA GLY A 127 -20.08 -16.52 -19.09
C GLY A 127 -18.83 -16.06 -18.34
N PRO A 128 -18.31 -14.87 -18.63
CA PRO A 128 -17.13 -14.38 -17.92
C PRO A 128 -17.47 -14.11 -16.45
N PRO A 129 -16.55 -14.44 -15.52
CA PRO A 129 -16.72 -14.06 -14.12
C PRO A 129 -16.68 -12.54 -13.98
N PRO A 130 -17.43 -11.94 -13.03
CA PRO A 130 -17.33 -10.53 -12.74
C PRO A 130 -15.90 -10.17 -12.29
N VAL A 131 -15.45 -9.00 -12.75
CA VAL A 131 -14.11 -8.48 -12.48
C VAL A 131 -14.19 -7.29 -11.54
N VAL A 132 -13.62 -7.46 -10.36
CA VAL A 132 -13.30 -6.38 -9.42
C VAL A 132 -11.86 -5.93 -9.67
N HIS A 133 -11.57 -4.64 -9.54
CA HIS A 133 -10.23 -4.10 -9.80
C HIS A 133 -9.77 -3.13 -8.71
N THR A 134 -8.50 -3.26 -8.29
CA THR A 134 -7.79 -2.31 -7.44
C THR A 134 -6.53 -1.85 -8.16
N PHE A 135 -6.41 -0.53 -8.40
CA PHE A 135 -5.28 0.02 -9.16
C PHE A 135 -3.97 0.05 -8.36
N HIS A 136 -4.03 0.24 -7.04
CA HIS A 136 -2.88 0.47 -6.14
C HIS A 136 -2.07 1.73 -6.43
N ALA A 137 -2.00 2.17 -7.68
CA ALA A 137 -1.38 3.42 -8.11
C ALA A 137 -1.83 3.72 -9.54
N LEU A 138 -2.31 4.93 -9.79
CA LEU A 138 -2.75 5.39 -11.10
C LEU A 138 -1.59 6.02 -11.88
N GLY A 139 -1.50 5.69 -13.17
CA GLY A 139 -0.49 6.21 -14.09
C GLY A 139 -0.60 7.71 -14.28
N VAL A 140 -1.82 8.25 -14.35
CA VAL A 140 -2.04 9.71 -14.46
C VAL A 140 -1.48 10.47 -13.28
N VAL A 141 -1.63 9.92 -12.07
CA VAL A 141 -1.08 10.50 -10.85
C VAL A 141 0.44 10.37 -10.82
N LYS A 142 0.98 9.17 -11.14
CA LYS A 142 2.44 8.96 -11.25
C LYS A 142 3.07 9.95 -12.23
N ARG A 143 2.49 10.11 -13.42
CA ARG A 143 2.96 11.04 -14.45
C ARG A 143 2.92 12.49 -14.00
N ARG A 144 1.86 12.92 -13.30
CA ARG A 144 1.72 14.26 -12.72
C ARG A 144 2.86 14.60 -11.76
N HIS A 145 3.28 13.63 -10.92
CA HIS A 145 4.30 13.85 -9.90
C HIS A 145 5.73 13.54 -10.34
N GLN A 146 5.94 12.67 -11.32
CA GLN A 146 7.27 12.27 -11.79
C GLN A 146 7.67 12.89 -13.13
N GLY A 147 6.70 13.38 -13.93
CA GLY A 147 7.00 14.00 -15.22
C GLY A 147 7.83 13.09 -16.11
N ALA A 148 8.94 13.60 -16.62
CA ALA A 148 9.86 12.87 -17.49
C ALA A 148 10.58 11.67 -16.83
N ALA A 149 10.57 11.58 -15.51
CA ALA A 149 11.13 10.44 -14.78
C ALA A 149 10.14 9.23 -14.67
N ASP A 150 8.94 9.35 -15.24
CA ASP A 150 8.00 8.24 -15.32
C ASP A 150 8.42 7.24 -16.41
N THR A 151 8.84 6.05 -15.99
CA THR A 151 9.28 4.94 -16.88
C THR A 151 8.13 4.03 -17.33
N SER A 152 6.90 4.33 -16.93
CA SER A 152 5.74 3.48 -17.25
C SER A 152 5.53 3.37 -18.76
N PRO A 153 5.07 2.20 -19.26
CA PRO A 153 4.70 2.04 -20.67
C PRO A 153 3.74 3.14 -21.14
N PRO A 154 3.90 3.66 -22.39
CA PRO A 154 3.08 4.76 -22.92
C PRO A 154 1.57 4.48 -22.86
N ASP A 155 1.18 3.21 -23.07
CA ASP A 155 -0.21 2.76 -23.10
C ASP A 155 -0.89 2.76 -21.74
N ARG A 156 -0.14 2.85 -20.63
CA ARG A 156 -0.65 2.65 -19.27
C ARG A 156 -1.88 3.51 -18.98
N CYS A 157 -1.82 4.81 -19.20
CA CYS A 157 -2.93 5.71 -18.88
C CYS A 157 -4.17 5.43 -19.72
N ALA A 158 -4.01 5.06 -21.01
CA ALA A 158 -5.13 4.70 -21.87
C ALA A 158 -5.78 3.39 -21.43
N VAL A 159 -4.97 2.38 -21.06
CA VAL A 159 -5.47 1.10 -20.55
C VAL A 159 -6.16 1.28 -19.20
N GLU A 160 -5.64 2.08 -18.29
CA GLU A 160 -6.30 2.37 -17.00
C GLU A 160 -7.65 3.06 -17.21
N ALA A 161 -7.74 4.02 -18.14
CA ALA A 161 -9.00 4.68 -18.48
C ALA A 161 -10.02 3.70 -19.15
N GLU A 162 -9.55 2.72 -19.94
CA GLU A 162 -10.42 1.65 -20.44
C GLU A 162 -10.89 0.73 -19.31
N LEU A 163 -9.99 0.33 -18.41
CA LEU A 163 -10.30 -0.56 -17.31
C LEU A 163 -11.35 0.01 -16.38
N VAL A 164 -11.20 1.26 -15.98
CA VAL A 164 -12.13 1.94 -15.06
C VAL A 164 -13.58 1.94 -15.57
N ARG A 165 -13.76 2.04 -16.89
CA ARG A 165 -15.10 2.02 -17.52
C ARG A 165 -15.65 0.61 -17.72
N ALA A 166 -14.77 -0.37 -17.79
CA ALA A 166 -15.07 -1.68 -18.37
C ALA A 166 -15.10 -2.82 -17.36
N VAL A 167 -14.56 -2.65 -16.14
CA VAL A 167 -14.68 -3.62 -15.04
C VAL A 167 -16.04 -3.50 -14.36
N ASP A 168 -16.47 -4.58 -13.72
CA ASP A 168 -17.78 -4.62 -13.06
C ASP A 168 -17.80 -3.78 -11.79
N HIS A 169 -16.66 -3.70 -11.07
CA HIS A 169 -16.50 -2.87 -9.88
C HIS A 169 -15.05 -2.48 -9.63
N VAL A 170 -14.82 -1.30 -9.05
CA VAL A 170 -13.50 -0.84 -8.60
C VAL A 170 -13.50 -0.72 -7.08
N ILE A 171 -12.48 -1.30 -6.46
CA ILE A 171 -12.16 -1.04 -5.05
C ILE A 171 -11.04 -0.01 -5.03
N ALA A 172 -11.38 1.21 -4.66
CA ALA A 172 -10.43 2.29 -4.39
C ALA A 172 -9.88 2.16 -2.97
N THR A 173 -8.64 2.58 -2.75
CA THR A 173 -7.98 2.47 -1.45
C THR A 173 -8.20 3.70 -0.57
N CYS A 174 -8.64 4.82 -1.15
CA CYS A 174 -8.93 6.08 -0.45
C CYS A 174 -9.93 6.95 -1.25
N SER A 175 -10.45 7.99 -0.62
CA SER A 175 -11.40 8.93 -1.23
C SER A 175 -10.79 9.77 -2.37
N ASP A 176 -9.52 10.14 -2.25
CA ASP A 176 -8.79 10.86 -3.31
C ASP A 176 -8.70 10.03 -4.61
N GLU A 177 -8.48 8.71 -4.49
CA GLU A 177 -8.48 7.80 -5.65
C GLU A 177 -9.84 7.76 -6.36
N VAL A 178 -10.96 7.91 -5.62
CA VAL A 178 -12.32 7.97 -6.22
C VAL A 178 -12.46 9.17 -7.16
N ALA A 179 -11.92 10.32 -6.78
CA ALA A 179 -11.94 11.52 -7.63
C ALA A 179 -11.13 11.31 -8.92
N GLU A 180 -9.94 10.74 -8.81
CA GLU A 180 -9.09 10.42 -9.96
C GLU A 180 -9.76 9.37 -10.89
N LEU A 181 -10.37 8.33 -10.33
CA LEU A 181 -11.10 7.32 -11.09
C LEU A 181 -12.32 7.90 -11.81
N ALA A 182 -13.06 8.80 -11.16
CA ALA A 182 -14.19 9.50 -11.78
C ALA A 182 -13.73 10.39 -12.95
N ALA A 183 -12.58 11.08 -12.81
CA ALA A 183 -11.98 11.88 -13.89
C ALA A 183 -11.55 11.01 -15.10
N LEU A 184 -11.21 9.73 -14.88
CA LEU A 184 -10.93 8.76 -15.95
C LEU A 184 -12.21 8.17 -16.58
N GLY A 185 -13.40 8.57 -16.12
CA GLY A 185 -14.69 8.12 -16.61
C GLY A 185 -15.29 6.94 -15.84
N GLY A 186 -14.80 6.69 -14.63
CA GLY A 186 -15.35 5.70 -13.70
C GLY A 186 -16.72 6.12 -13.17
N ARG A 187 -17.65 5.17 -13.06
CA ARG A 187 -18.96 5.38 -12.48
C ARG A 187 -18.87 5.31 -10.96
N ARG A 188 -19.25 6.36 -10.24
CA ARG A 188 -19.17 6.42 -8.77
C ARG A 188 -19.95 5.29 -8.08
N ASP A 189 -21.08 4.86 -8.64
CA ASP A 189 -21.89 3.75 -8.15
C ASP A 189 -21.21 2.37 -8.29
N ARG A 190 -20.14 2.28 -9.07
CA ARG A 190 -19.29 1.09 -9.23
C ARG A 190 -17.93 1.23 -8.54
N ILE A 191 -17.77 2.20 -7.67
CA ILE A 191 -16.53 2.41 -6.90
C ILE A 191 -16.86 2.32 -5.42
N THR A 192 -16.15 1.46 -4.70
CA THR A 192 -16.23 1.36 -3.24
C THR A 192 -14.87 1.63 -2.65
N VAL A 193 -14.80 2.45 -1.61
CA VAL A 193 -13.56 2.66 -0.86
C VAL A 193 -13.40 1.52 0.14
N VAL A 194 -12.31 0.76 0.00
CA VAL A 194 -11.86 -0.24 0.97
C VAL A 194 -10.37 0.01 1.20
N PRO A 195 -9.97 0.50 2.38
CA PRO A 195 -8.57 0.84 2.65
C PRO A 195 -7.68 -0.39 2.71
N CYS A 196 -6.36 -0.19 2.72
CA CYS A 196 -5.45 -1.26 3.08
C CYS A 196 -5.52 -1.54 4.58
N GLY A 197 -5.26 -2.78 4.96
CA GLY A 197 -5.23 -3.20 6.35
C GLY A 197 -3.84 -3.19 6.97
N VAL A 198 -3.81 -3.45 8.27
CA VAL A 198 -2.59 -3.70 9.05
C VAL A 198 -2.76 -4.96 9.91
N ASP A 199 -1.66 -5.66 10.13
CA ASP A 199 -1.61 -6.79 11.07
C ASP A 199 -1.53 -6.26 12.50
N THR A 200 -2.66 -6.19 13.18
CA THR A 200 -2.77 -5.71 14.57
C THR A 200 -2.22 -6.69 15.61
N SER A 201 -1.81 -7.89 15.21
CA SER A 201 -1.09 -8.80 16.09
C SER A 201 0.38 -8.42 16.23
N ALA A 202 1.00 -8.00 15.11
CA ALA A 202 2.38 -7.52 15.06
C ALA A 202 2.49 -6.03 15.41
N PHE A 203 1.62 -5.20 14.84
CA PHE A 203 1.58 -3.75 15.05
C PHE A 203 0.54 -3.41 16.13
N ARG A 204 1.00 -3.21 17.33
CA ARG A 204 0.17 -2.90 18.51
C ARG A 204 0.97 -2.03 19.51
N PRO A 205 0.31 -1.30 20.42
CA PRO A 205 1.02 -0.46 21.38
C PRO A 205 1.93 -1.22 22.34
N GLY A 206 1.50 -2.43 22.74
CA GLY A 206 2.30 -3.28 23.64
C GLY A 206 3.35 -4.11 22.88
N GLY A 207 4.52 -4.25 23.50
CA GLY A 207 5.62 -5.07 22.97
C GLY A 207 6.97 -4.36 23.07
N PRO A 208 8.07 -5.02 22.63
CA PRO A 208 9.39 -4.44 22.71
C PRO A 208 9.49 -3.19 21.81
N ALA A 209 10.20 -2.17 22.28
CA ALA A 209 10.63 -1.01 21.50
C ALA A 209 12.12 -1.13 21.19
N ALA A 210 12.56 -0.57 20.06
CA ALA A 210 13.99 -0.49 19.77
C ALA A 210 14.66 0.43 20.80
N PRO A 211 15.96 0.19 21.16
CA PRO A 211 16.67 1.01 22.15
C PRO A 211 16.58 2.49 21.81
N SER A 212 16.21 3.33 22.78
CA SER A 212 16.17 4.78 22.61
C SER A 212 17.53 5.41 22.97
N ARG A 213 17.77 6.63 22.50
CA ARG A 213 18.89 7.46 22.98
C ARG A 213 18.52 8.00 24.36
N GLU A 214 19.46 7.97 25.30
CA GLU A 214 19.24 8.58 26.62
C GLU A 214 19.02 10.09 26.49
N GLY A 215 17.92 10.58 27.05
CA GLY A 215 17.66 12.03 27.22
C GLY A 215 17.25 12.79 25.95
N GLY A 216 16.87 12.13 24.87
CA GLY A 216 16.47 12.79 23.61
C GLY A 216 15.15 12.31 23.05
N HIS A 217 14.67 13.02 22.03
CA HIS A 217 13.50 12.65 21.27
C HIS A 217 13.88 11.87 20.00
N ARG A 218 12.94 11.06 19.50
CA ARG A 218 13.12 10.27 18.29
C ARG A 218 11.99 10.49 17.30
N VAL A 219 12.36 10.91 16.10
CA VAL A 219 11.49 10.87 14.92
C VAL A 219 11.90 9.68 14.04
N VAL A 220 10.92 8.92 13.56
CA VAL A 220 11.14 7.77 12.68
C VAL A 220 10.47 8.01 11.34
N VAL A 221 11.17 7.70 10.26
CA VAL A 221 10.65 7.58 8.90
C VAL A 221 10.86 6.15 8.44
N VAL A 222 9.80 5.51 7.93
CA VAL A 222 9.90 4.19 7.28
C VAL A 222 9.42 4.34 5.85
N SER A 223 10.34 4.33 4.88
CA SER A 223 9.98 4.46 3.47
C SER A 223 11.13 4.06 2.54
N ARG A 224 10.82 3.88 1.25
CA ARG A 224 11.87 3.80 0.23
C ARG A 224 12.65 5.11 0.16
N LEU A 225 13.95 5.04 -0.09
CA LEU A 225 14.80 6.21 -0.32
C LEU A 225 14.57 6.73 -1.75
N VAL A 226 13.61 7.63 -1.88
CA VAL A 226 13.30 8.33 -3.15
C VAL A 226 12.79 9.74 -2.83
N PRO A 227 13.11 10.77 -3.63
CA PRO A 227 12.82 12.18 -3.32
C PRO A 227 11.35 12.45 -2.99
N ARG A 228 10.42 11.81 -3.73
CA ARG A 228 8.97 12.02 -3.52
C ARG A 228 8.45 11.60 -2.14
N LYS A 229 9.26 10.91 -1.33
CA LYS A 229 8.89 10.53 0.04
C LYS A 229 9.14 11.64 1.07
N GLY A 230 9.74 12.77 0.65
CA GLY A 230 9.87 13.97 1.47
C GLY A 230 10.76 13.79 2.70
N ILE A 231 11.72 12.83 2.67
CA ILE A 231 12.64 12.61 3.80
C ILE A 231 13.51 13.85 4.04
N ASP A 232 13.85 14.56 2.97
CA ASP A 232 14.56 15.82 2.99
C ASP A 232 13.82 16.93 3.77
N ASP A 233 12.48 16.99 3.68
CA ASP A 233 11.68 17.92 4.49
C ASP A 233 11.82 17.61 5.99
N VAL A 234 11.90 16.33 6.37
CA VAL A 234 12.13 15.93 7.77
C VAL A 234 13.55 16.25 8.21
N VAL A 235 14.56 16.02 7.35
CA VAL A 235 15.95 16.41 7.64
C VAL A 235 16.06 17.93 7.80
N ALA A 236 15.40 18.70 6.91
CA ALA A 236 15.40 20.16 6.95
C ALA A 236 14.63 20.74 8.17
N ALA A 237 13.73 19.97 8.77
CA ALA A 237 13.07 20.35 10.03
C ALA A 237 13.96 20.22 11.27
N LEU A 238 14.99 19.34 11.27
CA LEU A 238 15.80 19.01 12.44
C LEU A 238 16.56 20.20 13.09
N PRO A 239 17.04 21.23 12.37
CA PRO A 239 17.62 22.41 13.00
C PRO A 239 16.69 23.08 14.03
N HIS A 240 15.38 22.99 13.81
CA HIS A 240 14.34 23.57 14.67
C HIS A 240 13.86 22.60 15.78
N LEU A 241 14.41 21.39 15.85
CA LEU A 241 14.05 20.33 16.79
C LEU A 241 15.30 19.93 17.61
N PRO A 242 15.70 20.72 18.60
CA PRO A 242 16.90 20.42 19.39
C PRO A 242 16.71 19.08 20.13
N GLY A 243 17.81 18.34 20.34
CA GLY A 243 17.83 17.07 21.07
C GLY A 243 17.09 15.92 20.36
N THR A 244 16.65 16.11 19.11
CA THR A 244 15.89 15.11 18.35
C THR A 244 16.81 14.35 17.38
N GLU A 245 16.77 13.01 17.42
CA GLU A 245 17.37 12.15 16.41
C GLU A 245 16.33 11.75 15.35
N LEU A 246 16.76 11.58 14.11
CA LEU A 246 15.99 11.05 13.00
C LEU A 246 16.52 9.68 12.59
N LEU A 247 15.67 8.66 12.68
CA LEU A 247 15.96 7.34 12.13
C LEU A 247 15.17 7.16 10.82
N VAL A 248 15.88 6.82 9.76
CA VAL A 248 15.28 6.53 8.44
C VAL A 248 15.49 5.07 8.12
N ALA A 249 14.40 4.29 8.09
CA ALA A 249 14.40 2.88 7.74
C ALA A 249 13.87 2.68 6.32
N GLY A 250 14.62 1.99 5.49
CA GLY A 250 14.29 1.65 4.11
C GLY A 250 15.42 1.96 3.13
N GLY A 251 15.19 1.68 1.86
CA GLY A 251 16.23 1.72 0.85
C GLY A 251 16.98 0.40 0.71
N PRO A 252 18.20 0.39 0.15
CA PRO A 252 19.02 -0.80 0.04
C PRO A 252 19.49 -1.30 1.42
N PRO A 253 20.03 -2.53 1.53
CA PRO A 253 20.67 -3.01 2.75
C PRO A 253 21.74 -2.04 3.24
N ALA A 254 21.93 -1.97 4.56
CA ALA A 254 22.84 -1.01 5.20
C ALA A 254 24.24 -0.92 4.56
N PRO A 255 24.91 -2.03 4.17
CA PRO A 255 26.23 -1.94 3.51
C PRO A 255 26.20 -1.23 2.14
N ALA A 256 25.07 -1.30 1.41
CA ALA A 256 24.91 -0.69 0.09
C ALA A 256 24.41 0.77 0.14
N LEU A 257 24.17 1.32 1.31
CA LEU A 257 23.77 2.73 1.47
C LEU A 257 24.88 3.74 1.08
N SER A 258 26.15 3.31 1.05
CA SER A 258 27.26 4.15 0.57
C SER A 258 27.13 4.51 -0.89
N ASP A 259 26.58 3.60 -1.68
CA ASP A 259 26.47 3.70 -3.13
C ASP A 259 25.09 4.21 -3.59
N ASP A 260 24.15 4.37 -2.66
CA ASP A 260 22.81 4.88 -2.95
C ASP A 260 22.81 6.40 -3.09
N ALA A 261 22.40 6.89 -4.25
CA ALA A 261 22.41 8.31 -4.59
C ALA A 261 21.51 9.16 -3.68
N GLU A 262 20.33 8.64 -3.29
CA GLU A 262 19.43 9.37 -2.39
C GLU A 262 19.96 9.40 -0.96
N ALA A 263 20.55 8.30 -0.49
CA ALA A 263 21.24 8.29 0.81
C ALA A 263 22.39 9.30 0.84
N GLY A 264 23.17 9.39 -0.25
CA GLY A 264 24.23 10.41 -0.41
C GLY A 264 23.66 11.83 -0.35
N ARG A 265 22.56 12.10 -1.07
CA ARG A 265 21.89 13.40 -1.07
C ARG A 265 21.39 13.79 0.33
N LEU A 266 20.77 12.88 1.04
CA LEU A 266 20.25 13.12 2.40
C LEU A 266 21.39 13.38 3.41
N ARG A 267 22.52 12.65 3.31
CA ARG A 267 23.71 12.90 4.16
C ARG A 267 24.32 14.27 3.89
N ALA A 268 24.45 14.65 2.61
CA ALA A 268 24.95 15.97 2.22
C ALA A 268 24.06 17.09 2.76
N LEU A 269 22.72 16.93 2.66
CA LEU A 269 21.77 17.88 3.23
C LEU A 269 21.92 17.99 4.74
N ALA A 270 21.98 16.86 5.46
CA ALA A 270 22.15 16.83 6.91
C ALA A 270 23.47 17.51 7.35
N SER A 271 24.55 17.30 6.60
CA SER A 271 25.85 17.95 6.85
C SER A 271 25.77 19.45 6.60
N GLY A 272 25.17 19.89 5.51
CA GLY A 272 25.00 21.31 5.19
C GLY A 272 24.14 22.06 6.21
N LEU A 273 23.24 21.36 6.90
CA LEU A 273 22.38 21.91 7.96
C LEU A 273 22.97 21.75 9.38
N GLY A 274 24.15 21.14 9.53
CA GLY A 274 24.79 20.91 10.82
C GLY A 274 24.07 19.90 11.73
N VAL A 275 23.34 18.93 11.13
CA VAL A 275 22.54 17.94 11.87
C VAL A 275 22.95 16.49 11.55
N ALA A 276 24.10 16.28 10.90
CA ALA A 276 24.55 14.97 10.44
C ALA A 276 24.69 13.94 11.57
N ASP A 277 25.06 14.34 12.76
CA ASP A 277 25.19 13.51 13.97
C ASP A 277 23.84 13.01 14.51
N ARG A 278 22.76 13.64 14.09
CA ARG A 278 21.38 13.32 14.51
C ARG A 278 20.59 12.53 13.47
N VAL A 279 21.12 12.34 12.25
CA VAL A 279 20.46 11.60 11.17
C VAL A 279 21.10 10.23 10.98
N ARG A 280 20.31 9.17 11.09
CA ARG A 280 20.75 7.79 10.92
C ARG A 280 19.95 7.10 9.85
N LEU A 281 20.58 6.76 8.72
CA LEU A 281 20.00 5.93 7.67
C LEU A 281 20.27 4.46 8.01
N LEU A 282 19.22 3.70 8.28
CA LEU A 282 19.30 2.30 8.73
C LEU A 282 19.40 1.30 7.57
N GLY A 283 19.02 1.73 6.36
CA GLY A 283 18.83 0.81 5.23
C GLY A 283 17.59 -0.05 5.37
N ALA A 284 17.53 -1.14 4.62
CA ALA A 284 16.43 -2.09 4.67
C ALA A 284 16.31 -2.70 6.08
N VAL A 285 15.12 -2.60 6.66
CA VAL A 285 14.78 -3.19 7.97
C VAL A 285 13.83 -4.35 7.75
N ALA A 286 14.10 -5.50 8.37
CA ALA A 286 13.23 -6.66 8.27
C ALA A 286 11.83 -6.36 8.81
N ARG A 287 10.79 -6.91 8.19
CA ARG A 287 9.38 -6.64 8.54
C ARG A 287 9.09 -6.82 10.04
N ARG A 288 9.68 -7.84 10.66
CA ARG A 288 9.53 -8.13 12.11
C ARG A 288 10.13 -7.05 13.02
N ASP A 289 11.08 -6.26 12.51
CA ASP A 289 11.80 -5.24 13.28
C ASP A 289 11.17 -3.84 13.13
N VAL A 290 10.21 -3.68 12.19
CA VAL A 290 9.49 -2.42 11.99
C VAL A 290 8.60 -2.07 13.19
N PRO A 291 7.78 -2.97 13.78
CA PRO A 291 6.96 -2.62 14.94
C PRO A 291 7.78 -2.13 16.15
N PRO A 292 8.89 -2.78 16.56
CA PRO A 292 9.75 -2.24 17.60
C PRO A 292 10.33 -0.85 17.30
N LEU A 293 10.69 -0.60 16.03
CA LEU A 293 11.17 0.70 15.59
C LEU A 293 10.09 1.77 15.71
N LEU A 294 8.88 1.50 15.23
CA LEU A 294 7.74 2.43 15.33
C LEU A 294 7.38 2.73 16.80
N ARG A 295 7.37 1.72 17.67
CA ARG A 295 7.11 1.91 19.11
C ARG A 295 8.20 2.71 19.84
N SER A 296 9.42 2.74 19.30
CA SER A 296 10.51 3.53 19.88
C SER A 296 10.44 5.01 19.54
N ALA A 297 9.58 5.38 18.58
CA ALA A 297 9.45 6.76 18.12
C ALA A 297 8.51 7.57 19.01
N ASP A 298 8.87 8.81 19.27
CA ASP A 298 7.97 9.82 19.81
C ASP A 298 6.96 10.27 18.76
N VAL A 299 7.42 10.37 17.48
CA VAL A 299 6.64 10.76 16.31
C VAL A 299 7.12 9.96 15.10
N VAL A 300 6.20 9.47 14.30
CA VAL A 300 6.51 8.97 12.96
C VAL A 300 6.19 10.05 11.94
N ALA A 301 7.17 10.40 11.09
CA ALA A 301 6.96 11.35 10.00
C ALA A 301 6.74 10.60 8.68
N CYS A 302 5.65 10.94 7.99
CA CYS A 302 5.32 10.44 6.65
C CYS A 302 4.86 11.63 5.81
N VAL A 303 5.79 12.33 5.18
CA VAL A 303 5.55 13.61 4.50
C VAL A 303 5.81 13.55 2.97
N PRO A 304 5.24 12.58 2.26
CA PRO A 304 5.44 12.44 0.83
C PRO A 304 4.78 13.58 0.03
N TRP A 305 5.22 13.76 -1.20
CA TRP A 305 4.55 14.66 -2.15
C TRP A 305 3.20 14.12 -2.62
N TYR A 306 3.07 12.81 -2.63
CA TYR A 306 1.85 12.05 -2.89
C TYR A 306 1.96 10.63 -2.31
N GLU A 307 0.87 10.13 -1.74
CA GLU A 307 0.76 8.77 -1.20
C GLU A 307 -0.61 8.18 -1.54
N PRO A 308 -0.68 7.09 -2.32
CA PRO A 308 -1.96 6.47 -2.68
C PRO A 308 -2.78 6.03 -1.48
N PHE A 309 -2.16 5.48 -0.46
CA PHE A 309 -2.85 5.03 0.75
C PHE A 309 -2.11 5.39 2.05
N GLY A 310 -0.83 5.00 2.21
CA GLY A 310 -0.06 5.21 3.43
C GLY A 310 -0.16 4.05 4.43
N ILE A 311 0.40 2.89 4.09
CA ILE A 311 0.44 1.74 5.00
C ILE A 311 1.25 2.08 6.26
N VAL A 312 2.39 2.75 6.12
CA VAL A 312 3.28 3.09 7.25
C VAL A 312 2.60 3.99 8.30
N PRO A 313 1.86 5.04 7.96
CA PRO A 313 1.03 5.76 8.93
C PRO A 313 0.08 4.86 9.71
N VAL A 314 -0.64 3.95 9.04
CA VAL A 314 -1.55 3.02 9.72
C VAL A 314 -0.79 2.07 10.64
N GLU A 315 0.40 1.61 10.26
CA GLU A 315 1.28 0.78 11.11
C GLU A 315 1.79 1.53 12.34
N ALA A 316 2.20 2.79 12.18
CA ALA A 316 2.59 3.63 13.30
C ALA A 316 1.44 3.89 14.27
N MET A 317 0.27 4.25 13.73
CA MET A 317 -0.97 4.42 14.49
C MET A 317 -1.36 3.14 15.24
N ALA A 318 -1.24 1.97 14.60
CA ALA A 318 -1.46 0.67 15.24
C ALA A 318 -0.52 0.45 16.43
N CYS A 319 0.72 0.92 16.35
CA CYS A 319 1.69 0.89 17.45
C CYS A 319 1.41 1.91 18.56
N GLY A 320 0.42 2.80 18.40
CA GLY A 320 0.12 3.87 19.34
C GLY A 320 1.07 5.07 19.20
N THR A 321 1.78 5.17 18.09
CA THR A 321 2.70 6.27 17.81
C THR A 321 2.00 7.30 16.92
N PRO A 322 1.90 8.58 17.34
CA PRO A 322 1.26 9.61 16.52
C PRO A 322 2.07 9.90 15.25
N VAL A 323 1.35 10.29 14.20
CA VAL A 323 1.93 10.53 12.88
C VAL A 323 1.85 12.01 12.52
N VAL A 324 2.94 12.55 11.99
CA VAL A 324 2.93 13.81 11.22
C VAL A 324 2.99 13.41 9.73
N GLY A 325 1.93 13.73 8.98
CA GLY A 325 1.78 13.36 7.58
C GLY A 325 1.52 14.54 6.68
N SER A 326 1.89 14.45 5.39
CA SER A 326 1.46 15.45 4.39
C SER A 326 -0.05 15.33 4.13
N ALA A 327 -0.72 16.47 3.93
CA ALA A 327 -2.13 16.53 3.54
C ALA A 327 -2.31 16.18 2.05
N VAL A 328 -2.04 14.91 1.69
CA VAL A 328 -2.09 14.42 0.30
C VAL A 328 -2.65 13.00 0.21
N GLY A 329 -3.40 12.74 -0.87
CA GLY A 329 -3.86 11.40 -1.24
C GLY A 329 -4.53 10.66 -0.07
N GLY A 330 -4.20 9.38 0.09
CA GLY A 330 -4.77 8.53 1.15
C GLY A 330 -4.41 8.93 2.58
N LEU A 331 -3.45 9.84 2.79
CA LEU A 331 -3.15 10.35 4.14
C LEU A 331 -4.29 11.21 4.70
N LEU A 332 -5.08 11.84 3.83
CA LEU A 332 -6.28 12.60 4.22
C LEU A 332 -7.37 11.70 4.84
N ASP A 333 -7.42 10.43 4.44
CA ASP A 333 -8.37 9.46 4.99
C ASP A 333 -7.80 8.72 6.20
N THR A 334 -6.50 8.40 6.18
CA THR A 334 -5.87 7.59 7.24
C THR A 334 -5.64 8.39 8.51
N ILE A 335 -5.22 9.65 8.39
CA ILE A 335 -4.93 10.54 9.51
C ILE A 335 -6.13 11.47 9.73
N ASP A 336 -6.78 11.35 10.87
CA ASP A 336 -7.79 12.31 11.35
C ASP A 336 -7.02 13.46 12.00
N ASP A 337 -6.93 14.61 11.28
CA ASP A 337 -6.10 15.74 11.68
C ASP A 337 -6.45 16.23 13.08
N ARG A 338 -5.40 16.47 13.88
CA ARG A 338 -5.47 16.91 15.29
C ARG A 338 -6.09 15.88 16.25
N ARG A 339 -6.55 14.74 15.75
CA ARG A 339 -7.11 13.66 16.58
C ARG A 339 -6.19 12.43 16.63
N THR A 340 -5.80 11.90 15.48
CA THR A 340 -4.96 10.68 15.39
C THR A 340 -3.55 10.96 14.87
N GLY A 341 -3.28 12.19 14.44
CA GLY A 341 -2.03 12.68 13.90
C GLY A 341 -2.16 14.16 13.54
N LEU A 342 -1.13 14.71 12.92
CA LEU A 342 -1.15 16.08 12.40
C LEU A 342 -0.87 16.05 10.91
N LEU A 343 -1.69 16.77 10.13
CA LEU A 343 -1.49 16.97 8.71
C LEU A 343 -0.78 18.30 8.44
N VAL A 344 0.20 18.27 7.55
CA VAL A 344 0.99 19.44 7.12
C VAL A 344 0.96 19.58 5.60
N PRO A 345 1.16 20.78 5.03
CA PRO A 345 1.35 20.93 3.60
C PRO A 345 2.54 20.09 3.12
N PRO A 346 2.48 19.49 1.92
CA PRO A 346 3.64 18.80 1.34
C PRO A 346 4.75 19.80 0.99
N ARG A 347 6.01 19.37 1.09
CA ARG A 347 7.20 20.18 0.77
C ARG A 347 7.31 21.45 1.63
N ASP A 348 6.94 21.34 2.91
CA ASP A 348 7.01 22.43 3.89
C ASP A 348 7.76 21.96 5.14
N PRO A 349 9.10 22.02 5.16
CA PRO A 349 9.90 21.65 6.33
C PRO A 349 9.56 22.46 7.60
N GLY A 350 9.13 23.71 7.44
CA GLY A 350 8.73 24.56 8.57
C GLY A 350 7.46 24.06 9.24
N ALA A 351 6.45 23.68 8.43
CA ALA A 351 5.23 23.05 8.96
C ALA A 351 5.53 21.68 9.60
N VAL A 352 6.45 20.89 9.04
CA VAL A 352 6.91 19.63 9.64
C VAL A 352 7.55 19.91 11.00
N ALA A 353 8.47 20.88 11.10
CA ALA A 353 9.12 21.24 12.35
C ALA A 353 8.10 21.67 13.41
N GLY A 354 7.16 22.55 13.05
CA GLY A 354 6.10 23.01 13.96
C GLY A 354 5.19 21.88 14.47
N ALA A 355 4.78 20.97 13.58
CA ALA A 355 3.92 19.84 13.94
C ALA A 355 4.66 18.82 14.82
N VAL A 356 5.89 18.46 14.46
CA VAL A 356 6.72 17.53 15.26
C VAL A 356 7.02 18.17 16.61
N GLY A 357 7.50 19.43 16.66
CA GLY A 357 7.80 20.15 17.91
C GLY A 357 6.61 20.17 18.85
N ARG A 358 5.42 20.49 18.36
CA ARG A 358 4.17 20.46 19.17
C ARG A 358 3.94 19.13 19.87
N LEU A 359 4.23 18.00 19.20
CA LEU A 359 4.07 16.67 19.78
C LEU A 359 5.22 16.33 20.76
N LEU A 360 6.45 16.79 20.48
CA LEU A 360 7.60 16.55 21.37
C LEU A 360 7.46 17.33 22.67
N ASP A 361 7.01 18.58 22.61
CA ASP A 361 6.85 19.47 23.77
C ASP A 361 5.62 19.11 24.64
N ASN A 362 4.68 18.29 24.13
CA ASN A 362 3.45 17.97 24.86
C ASN A 362 3.21 16.45 24.96
N LEU A 363 3.77 15.85 26.03
CA LEU A 363 3.65 14.41 26.30
C LEU A 363 2.19 13.95 26.41
N SER A 364 1.32 14.74 27.03
CA SER A 364 -0.10 14.38 27.18
C SER A 364 -0.84 14.36 25.84
N LEU A 365 -0.60 15.36 24.99
CA LEU A 365 -1.16 15.39 23.62
C LEU A 365 -0.65 14.20 22.80
N ARG A 366 0.65 13.93 22.86
CA ARG A 366 1.30 12.82 22.16
C ARG A 366 0.70 11.47 22.57
N ALA A 367 0.56 11.24 23.89
CA ALA A 367 -0.03 10.00 24.41
C ALA A 367 -1.51 9.85 24.04
N HIS A 368 -2.30 10.92 24.17
CA HIS A 368 -3.72 10.91 23.80
C HIS A 368 -3.89 10.62 22.31
N MET A 369 -3.17 11.33 21.45
CA MET A 369 -3.24 11.16 19.99
C MET A 369 -2.81 9.74 19.56
N GLY A 370 -1.77 9.17 20.18
CA GLY A 370 -1.36 7.80 19.94
C GLY A 370 -2.43 6.77 20.33
N ALA A 371 -3.11 6.98 21.47
CA ALA A 371 -4.20 6.12 21.91
C ALA A 371 -5.42 6.16 20.96
N GLU A 372 -5.84 7.37 20.53
CA GLU A 372 -6.91 7.57 19.54
C GLU A 372 -6.54 6.94 18.20
N ALA A 373 -5.29 7.10 17.76
CA ALA A 373 -4.77 6.49 16.54
C ALA A 373 -4.87 4.96 16.58
N ALA A 374 -4.43 4.33 17.65
CA ALA A 374 -4.52 2.88 17.82
C ALA A 374 -5.98 2.39 17.89
N ALA A 375 -6.87 3.15 18.52
CA ALA A 375 -8.30 2.84 18.56
C ALA A 375 -8.93 2.88 17.16
N ARG A 376 -8.65 3.92 16.37
CA ARG A 376 -9.12 4.07 14.99
C ARG A 376 -8.65 2.88 14.13
N VAL A 377 -7.39 2.48 14.24
CA VAL A 377 -6.86 1.35 13.47
C VAL A 377 -7.60 0.05 13.79
N ARG A 378 -7.84 -0.24 15.06
CA ARG A 378 -8.60 -1.43 15.45
C ARG A 378 -10.03 -1.43 14.94
N GLN A 379 -10.64 -0.26 14.77
CA GLN A 379 -12.02 -0.11 14.32
C GLN A 379 -12.16 -0.17 12.79
N ALA A 380 -11.14 0.25 12.02
CA ALA A 380 -11.32 0.50 10.59
C ALA A 380 -10.26 -0.14 9.68
N TYR A 381 -9.07 -0.48 10.18
CA TYR A 381 -7.93 -0.86 9.34
C TYR A 381 -7.39 -2.27 9.60
N THR A 382 -8.17 -3.17 10.17
CA THR A 382 -7.74 -4.57 10.29
C THR A 382 -7.93 -5.29 8.96
N TRP A 383 -7.04 -6.22 8.64
CA TRP A 383 -7.20 -7.04 7.43
C TRP A 383 -8.50 -7.83 7.41
N GLN A 384 -9.04 -8.19 8.58
CA GLN A 384 -10.35 -8.84 8.69
C GLN A 384 -11.47 -7.93 8.17
N GLN A 385 -11.50 -6.66 8.56
CA GLN A 385 -12.49 -5.69 8.08
C GLN A 385 -12.35 -5.41 6.59
N VAL A 386 -11.11 -5.27 6.11
CA VAL A 386 -10.81 -5.13 4.68
C VAL A 386 -11.38 -6.30 3.88
N ALA A 387 -11.14 -7.54 4.33
CA ALA A 387 -11.64 -8.74 3.67
C ALA A 387 -13.17 -8.84 3.75
N GLN A 388 -13.80 -8.46 4.86
CA GLN A 388 -15.26 -8.44 5.00
C GLN A 388 -15.88 -7.45 4.00
N SER A 389 -15.41 -6.21 3.94
CA SER A 389 -15.90 -5.20 3.00
C SER A 389 -15.69 -5.62 1.55
N THR A 390 -14.52 -6.23 1.25
CA THR A 390 -14.23 -6.77 -0.08
C THR A 390 -15.18 -7.93 -0.45
N LEU A 391 -15.43 -8.84 0.50
CA LEU A 391 -16.34 -9.98 0.29
C LEU A 391 -17.79 -9.53 0.07
N GLU A 392 -18.23 -8.45 0.70
CA GLU A 392 -19.54 -7.84 0.45
C GLU A 392 -19.68 -7.35 -1.00
N VAL A 393 -18.63 -6.72 -1.55
CA VAL A 393 -18.59 -6.35 -2.97
C VAL A 393 -18.71 -7.60 -3.86
N TYR A 394 -17.96 -8.66 -3.57
CA TYR A 394 -18.02 -9.90 -4.36
C TYR A 394 -19.40 -10.55 -4.32
N ARG A 395 -20.01 -10.64 -3.15
CA ARG A 395 -21.34 -11.25 -2.99
C ARG A 395 -22.39 -10.51 -3.81
N ARG A 396 -22.40 -9.18 -3.77
CA ARG A 396 -23.32 -8.36 -4.58
C ARG A 396 -23.19 -8.65 -6.06
N LEU A 397 -21.97 -8.72 -6.57
CA LEU A 397 -21.73 -8.97 -8.00
C LEU A 397 -22.14 -10.40 -8.43
N VAL A 398 -21.90 -11.39 -7.58
CA VAL A 398 -22.22 -12.80 -7.89
C VAL A 398 -23.72 -13.08 -7.77
N THR A 399 -24.44 -12.42 -6.85
CA THR A 399 -25.88 -12.65 -6.65
C THR A 399 -26.77 -11.78 -7.55
N GLY A 400 -26.20 -10.88 -8.35
CA GLY A 400 -26.97 -9.96 -9.21
C GLY A 400 -27.77 -8.91 -8.43
N GLY A 401 -27.43 -8.67 -7.16
CA GLY A 401 -28.07 -7.65 -6.33
C GLY A 401 -27.80 -6.25 -6.88
N ASP A 402 -28.88 -5.46 -7.05
CA ASP A 402 -28.80 -4.07 -7.47
C ASP A 402 -27.79 -3.27 -6.64
N ALA A 403 -27.08 -2.37 -7.30
CA ALA A 403 -26.07 -1.49 -6.75
C ALA A 403 -26.67 -0.42 -5.82
N ALA A 404 -27.33 -0.84 -4.75
CA ALA A 404 -27.59 0.07 -3.63
C ALA A 404 -26.26 0.33 -2.92
N ALA A 405 -25.84 1.58 -2.81
CA ALA A 405 -24.68 2.01 -2.05
C ALA A 405 -24.67 1.32 -0.67
N PRO A 406 -23.53 0.86 -0.16
CA PRO A 406 -23.49 0.32 1.18
C PRO A 406 -24.07 1.36 2.14
N ALA A 407 -25.02 0.94 2.97
CA ALA A 407 -25.38 1.73 4.14
C ALA A 407 -24.06 2.11 4.84
N ALA A 408 -23.91 3.38 5.19
CA ALA A 408 -22.75 3.95 5.85
C ALA A 408 -22.49 3.24 7.19
N GLY A 409 -21.98 2.02 7.10
CA GLY A 409 -21.45 1.25 8.20
C GLY A 409 -19.95 1.45 8.19
N HIS A 410 -19.49 2.11 9.25
CA HIS A 410 -18.08 2.37 9.53
C HIS A 410 -17.42 3.57 8.82
N GLY A 411 -17.99 4.76 8.95
CA GLY A 411 -17.23 6.02 8.99
C GLY A 411 -16.50 6.50 7.71
N TRP A 412 -16.69 5.86 6.58
CA TRP A 412 -16.12 6.25 5.30
C TRP A 412 -17.15 7.06 4.49
N ALA A 413 -17.45 8.28 4.94
CA ALA A 413 -18.25 9.20 4.16
C ALA A 413 -17.38 9.77 3.03
N VAL A 414 -17.72 9.45 1.77
CA VAL A 414 -17.21 10.21 0.63
C VAL A 414 -17.80 11.62 0.76
N PRO A 415 -17.00 12.70 0.82
CA PRO A 415 -17.53 14.05 0.75
C PRO A 415 -18.32 14.23 -0.54
N ALA A 416 -19.48 14.93 -0.44
CA ALA A 416 -20.38 15.19 -1.55
C ALA A 416 -19.72 16.02 -2.66
#